data_2e937ebabc91f71c3c5230facdc4873a
#
_entry.id   2e937ebabc91f71c3c5230facdc4873a
#
_cell.length_a   1.000
_cell.length_b   1.000
_cell.length_c   1.000
_cell.angle_alpha   90.00
_cell.angle_beta   90.00
_cell.angle_gamma   90.00
#
_symmetry.space_group_name_H-M   'P 1'
#
loop_
_entity.id
_entity.type
_entity.pdbx_description
1 polymer ?
#
loop_
_entity_poly.entity_id
_entity_poly.type
_entity_poly.pdbx_seq_one_letter_code
_entity_poly.pdbx_strand_id
1 'polypeptide(L)'
;MDLLDDPVPGSNTPEFSVSEIASRVKKLIEGELGWVRIKGEVGRVVLARSGHLYFDLKDDRNVLSCMTWKGQVGELGTMPEEGMEVVAEGRMTASGFQSKYSLNAQRIAIAGEGALMALLEKRKKALAAEGLFDPARKQPLPYLPDVIGVVTSLQGAVIRDILHRLRDRFPRKVLIWPVAVQGAACAPEVARAIAGF
;
A
#
# COMPACT_ATOMS: atom_id res chain seq x y z
N MET A 1 -20.53 -36.18 7.54
CA MET A 1 -19.84 -37.30 6.86
C MET A 1 -18.42 -36.89 6.77
N ASP A 2 -17.62 -37.38 7.73
CA ASP A 2 -16.23 -36.92 7.94
C ASP A 2 -15.36 -37.45 6.79
N LEU A 3 -14.80 -36.54 5.98
CA LEU A 3 -13.96 -36.86 4.83
C LEU A 3 -12.49 -37.14 5.20
N LEU A 4 -12.23 -37.34 6.49
CA LEU A 4 -10.88 -37.53 7.06
C LEU A 4 -10.65 -38.93 7.65
N ASP A 5 -11.51 -39.93 7.35
CA ASP A 5 -11.18 -41.31 7.66
C ASP A 5 -10.09 -41.78 6.67
N ASP A 6 -8.86 -41.88 7.18
CA ASP A 6 -7.75 -42.49 6.47
C ASP A 6 -8.15 -43.89 6.00
N PRO A 7 -8.00 -44.23 4.72
CA PRO A 7 -8.39 -45.55 4.21
C PRO A 7 -7.54 -46.62 4.88
N VAL A 8 -8.21 -47.51 5.58
CA VAL A 8 -7.55 -48.69 6.20
C VAL A 8 -6.92 -49.52 5.07
N PRO A 9 -5.65 -49.98 5.20
CA PRO A 9 -5.01 -50.87 4.21
C PRO A 9 -5.89 -52.05 3.94
N GLY A 10 -6.34 -52.23 2.68
CA GLY A 10 -7.26 -53.30 2.25
C GLY A 10 -8.70 -52.85 2.01
N SER A 11 -9.08 -51.56 2.24
CA SER A 11 -10.35 -51.01 1.82
C SER A 11 -10.40 -50.82 0.29
N ASN A 12 -11.61 -50.94 -0.29
CA ASN A 12 -11.84 -50.70 -1.72
C ASN A 12 -11.69 -49.19 -2.07
N THR A 13 -10.45 -48.68 -1.99
CA THR A 13 -10.10 -47.31 -2.32
C THR A 13 -10.23 -47.13 -3.84
N PRO A 14 -11.05 -46.19 -4.34
CA PRO A 14 -11.22 -46.01 -5.77
C PRO A 14 -9.91 -45.56 -6.44
N GLU A 15 -9.57 -46.20 -7.56
CA GLU A 15 -8.42 -45.80 -8.38
C GLU A 15 -8.85 -44.57 -9.24
N PHE A 16 -7.98 -43.58 -9.29
CA PHE A 16 -8.13 -42.40 -10.14
C PHE A 16 -6.96 -42.25 -11.08
N SER A 17 -7.22 -41.85 -12.30
CA SER A 17 -6.15 -41.38 -13.19
C SER A 17 -5.61 -40.02 -12.69
N VAL A 18 -4.37 -39.70 -13.13
CA VAL A 18 -3.74 -38.38 -12.82
C VAL A 18 -4.64 -37.22 -13.26
N SER A 19 -5.29 -37.33 -14.43
CA SER A 19 -6.18 -36.32 -14.97
C SER A 19 -7.45 -36.15 -14.13
N GLU A 20 -8.00 -37.24 -13.60
CA GLU A 20 -9.17 -37.18 -12.72
C GLU A 20 -8.87 -36.51 -11.40
N ILE A 21 -7.74 -36.83 -10.76
CA ILE A 21 -7.30 -36.19 -9.53
C ILE A 21 -7.01 -34.71 -9.77
N ALA A 22 -6.25 -34.35 -10.83
CA ALA A 22 -5.95 -32.97 -11.18
C ALA A 22 -7.25 -32.14 -11.39
N SER A 23 -8.24 -32.73 -12.07
CA SER A 23 -9.56 -32.10 -12.30
C SER A 23 -10.35 -31.92 -11.02
N ARG A 24 -10.33 -32.88 -10.10
CA ARG A 24 -10.98 -32.80 -8.80
C ARG A 24 -10.34 -31.71 -7.92
N VAL A 25 -9.01 -31.68 -7.82
CA VAL A 25 -8.28 -30.66 -7.06
C VAL A 25 -8.57 -29.27 -7.62
N LYS A 26 -8.57 -29.13 -8.95
CA LYS A 26 -8.93 -27.86 -9.60
C LYS A 26 -10.34 -27.41 -9.21
N LYS A 27 -11.33 -28.30 -9.31
CA LYS A 27 -12.73 -28.01 -8.96
C LYS A 27 -12.87 -27.62 -7.48
N LEU A 28 -12.15 -28.29 -6.57
CA LEU A 28 -12.16 -27.94 -5.15
C LEU A 28 -11.59 -26.54 -4.90
N ILE A 29 -10.42 -26.25 -5.47
CA ILE A 29 -9.79 -24.93 -5.30
C ILE A 29 -10.65 -23.82 -5.90
N GLU A 30 -11.14 -23.98 -7.12
CA GLU A 30 -11.92 -22.95 -7.80
C GLU A 30 -13.35 -22.83 -7.25
N GLY A 31 -13.93 -23.90 -6.72
CA GLY A 31 -15.26 -23.92 -6.15
C GLY A 31 -15.34 -23.43 -4.72
N GLU A 32 -14.42 -23.90 -3.86
CA GLU A 32 -14.46 -23.59 -2.42
C GLU A 32 -13.83 -22.22 -2.11
N LEU A 33 -12.71 -21.87 -2.76
CA LEU A 33 -12.01 -20.61 -2.48
C LEU A 33 -12.57 -19.43 -3.28
N GLY A 34 -13.11 -19.67 -4.47
CA GLY A 34 -13.79 -18.67 -5.29
C GLY A 34 -13.02 -17.35 -5.42
N TRP A 35 -13.65 -16.26 -4.96
CA TRP A 35 -13.04 -14.93 -4.87
C TRP A 35 -12.42 -14.73 -3.49
N VAL A 36 -11.14 -14.39 -3.45
CA VAL A 36 -10.38 -14.23 -2.21
C VAL A 36 -9.64 -12.88 -2.15
N ARG A 37 -9.37 -12.46 -0.93
CA ARG A 37 -8.50 -11.32 -0.63
C ARG A 37 -7.31 -11.84 0.17
N ILE A 38 -6.11 -11.62 -0.34
CA ILE A 38 -4.89 -12.15 0.26
C ILE A 38 -3.95 -10.99 0.55
N LYS A 39 -3.57 -10.85 1.82
CA LYS A 39 -2.55 -9.90 2.27
C LYS A 39 -1.19 -10.60 2.25
N GLY A 40 -0.18 -9.92 1.75
CA GLY A 40 1.20 -10.41 1.73
C GLY A 40 2.17 -9.36 1.25
N GLU A 41 3.45 -9.64 1.42
CA GLU A 41 4.53 -8.86 0.82
C GLU A 41 4.75 -9.33 -0.62
N VAL A 42 4.90 -8.39 -1.54
CA VAL A 42 5.21 -8.68 -2.93
C VAL A 42 6.66 -9.17 -3.03
N GLY A 43 6.82 -10.35 -3.57
CA GLY A 43 8.13 -10.90 -3.94
C GLY A 43 8.55 -10.48 -5.35
N ARG A 44 9.13 -11.43 -6.09
CA ARG A 44 9.59 -11.19 -7.47
C ARG A 44 8.42 -10.76 -8.37
N VAL A 45 8.63 -9.70 -9.15
CA VAL A 45 7.66 -9.19 -10.14
C VAL A 45 8.26 -9.30 -11.54
N VAL A 46 7.48 -9.85 -12.49
CA VAL A 46 7.89 -10.02 -13.89
C VAL A 46 6.74 -9.64 -14.81
N LEU A 47 6.93 -8.59 -15.58
CA LEU A 47 6.07 -8.28 -16.72
C LEU A 47 6.58 -9.04 -17.95
N ALA A 48 5.86 -10.07 -18.36
CA ALA A 48 6.24 -10.89 -19.50
C ALA A 48 6.10 -10.14 -20.83
N ARG A 49 6.84 -10.56 -21.85
CA ARG A 49 6.72 -9.99 -23.23
C ARG A 49 5.31 -10.15 -23.81
N SER A 50 4.55 -11.12 -23.35
CA SER A 50 3.15 -11.34 -23.70
C SER A 50 2.20 -10.29 -23.08
N GLY A 51 2.68 -9.43 -22.16
CA GLY A 51 1.91 -8.43 -21.44
C GLY A 51 1.22 -8.97 -20.17
N HIS A 52 1.40 -10.25 -19.82
CA HIS A 52 0.94 -10.80 -18.54
C HIS A 52 1.89 -10.40 -17.43
N LEU A 53 1.32 -10.04 -16.27
CA LEU A 53 2.08 -9.74 -15.07
C LEU A 53 2.11 -10.99 -14.19
N TYR A 54 3.31 -11.38 -13.75
CA TYR A 54 3.53 -12.45 -12.77
C TYR A 54 4.22 -11.87 -11.55
N PHE A 55 3.75 -12.23 -10.38
CA PHE A 55 4.38 -11.84 -9.12
C PHE A 55 4.11 -12.89 -8.05
N ASP A 56 4.88 -12.83 -6.98
CA ASP A 56 4.69 -13.70 -5.84
C ASP A 56 4.18 -12.86 -4.65
N LEU A 57 3.24 -13.39 -3.88
CA LEU A 57 2.89 -12.91 -2.55
C LEU A 57 3.50 -13.84 -1.53
N LYS A 58 4.16 -13.29 -0.53
CA LYS A 58 4.81 -14.06 0.53
C LYS A 58 4.40 -13.56 1.92
N ASP A 59 4.44 -14.47 2.86
CA ASP A 59 4.46 -14.22 4.29
C ASP A 59 5.71 -14.87 4.91
N ASP A 60 5.79 -14.94 6.23
CA ASP A 60 6.95 -15.51 6.94
C ASP A 60 7.20 -17.00 6.62
N ARG A 61 6.23 -17.72 6.06
CA ARG A 61 6.26 -19.18 5.89
C ARG A 61 5.95 -19.67 4.48
N ASN A 62 5.19 -18.92 3.71
CA ASN A 62 4.62 -19.36 2.46
C ASN A 62 4.81 -18.36 1.33
N VAL A 63 4.81 -18.90 0.12
CA VAL A 63 4.82 -18.12 -1.12
C VAL A 63 3.66 -18.56 -1.99
N LEU A 64 2.86 -17.60 -2.45
CA LEU A 64 1.77 -17.81 -3.39
C LEU A 64 2.09 -17.12 -4.71
N SER A 65 2.15 -17.90 -5.78
CA SER A 65 2.31 -17.33 -7.13
C SER A 65 1.02 -16.64 -7.58
N CYS A 66 1.17 -15.46 -8.11
CA CYS A 66 0.08 -14.62 -8.60
C CYS A 66 0.29 -14.29 -10.08
N MET A 67 -0.80 -14.09 -10.80
CA MET A 67 -0.76 -13.62 -12.18
C MET A 67 -1.90 -12.65 -12.44
N THR A 68 -1.69 -11.75 -13.41
CA THR A 68 -2.73 -10.88 -13.95
C THR A 68 -2.67 -10.91 -15.46
N TRP A 69 -3.81 -11.10 -16.09
CA TRP A 69 -3.90 -11.13 -17.55
C TRP A 69 -3.62 -9.75 -18.14
N LYS A 70 -2.97 -9.70 -19.31
CA LYS A 70 -2.57 -8.44 -19.99
C LYS A 70 -3.68 -7.40 -20.09
N GLY A 71 -4.92 -7.83 -20.33
CA GLY A 71 -6.07 -6.93 -20.42
C GLY A 71 -6.54 -6.35 -19.09
N GLN A 72 -6.09 -6.89 -17.96
CA GLN A 72 -6.48 -6.48 -16.60
C GLN A 72 -5.34 -5.74 -15.87
N VAL A 73 -4.13 -5.75 -16.41
CA VAL A 73 -2.97 -5.10 -15.76
C VAL A 73 -3.21 -3.61 -15.54
N GLY A 74 -3.87 -2.91 -16.48
CA GLY A 74 -4.20 -1.49 -16.34
C GLY A 74 -5.30 -1.18 -15.30
N GLU A 75 -6.05 -2.21 -14.85
CA GLU A 75 -7.18 -2.07 -13.93
C GLU A 75 -6.83 -2.49 -12.49
N LEU A 76 -5.59 -2.90 -12.24
CA LEU A 76 -5.15 -3.43 -10.93
C LEU A 76 -5.29 -2.43 -9.76
N GLY A 77 -5.36 -1.13 -10.04
CA GLY A 77 -5.36 -0.06 -9.04
C GLY A 77 -3.94 0.34 -8.62
N THR A 78 -3.11 -0.63 -8.21
CA THR A 78 -1.70 -0.41 -7.87
C THR A 78 -0.83 -1.44 -8.59
N MET A 79 0.23 -0.99 -9.25
CA MET A 79 1.25 -1.91 -9.78
C MET A 79 2.06 -2.48 -8.61
N PRO A 80 2.16 -3.81 -8.49
CA PRO A 80 2.97 -4.40 -7.43
C PRO A 80 4.45 -4.16 -7.69
N GLU A 81 5.18 -3.78 -6.65
CA GLU A 81 6.63 -3.65 -6.64
C GLU A 81 7.20 -4.53 -5.51
N GLU A 82 8.39 -5.08 -5.72
CA GLU A 82 9.04 -5.97 -4.75
C GLU A 82 9.23 -5.27 -3.40
N GLY A 83 8.85 -5.94 -2.32
CA GLY A 83 8.89 -5.42 -0.96
C GLY A 83 7.65 -4.64 -0.53
N MET A 84 6.68 -4.39 -1.40
CA MET A 84 5.42 -3.75 -1.02
C MET A 84 4.51 -4.70 -0.23
N GLU A 85 3.92 -4.24 0.86
CA GLU A 85 2.85 -4.95 1.55
C GLU A 85 1.50 -4.60 0.91
N VAL A 86 0.85 -5.58 0.31
CA VAL A 86 -0.38 -5.39 -0.48
C VAL A 86 -1.50 -6.31 -0.05
N VAL A 87 -2.73 -5.96 -0.45
CA VAL A 87 -3.88 -6.86 -0.49
C VAL A 87 -4.23 -7.08 -1.95
N ALA A 88 -4.05 -8.31 -2.42
CA ALA A 88 -4.47 -8.73 -3.75
C ALA A 88 -5.81 -9.43 -3.69
N GLU A 89 -6.71 -9.06 -4.59
CA GLU A 89 -8.06 -9.61 -4.73
C GLU A 89 -8.18 -10.31 -6.08
N GLY A 90 -8.76 -11.49 -6.08
CA GLY A 90 -8.93 -12.25 -7.30
C GLY A 90 -9.45 -13.66 -7.09
N ARG A 91 -9.32 -14.49 -8.09
CA ARG A 91 -9.77 -15.88 -8.06
C ARG A 91 -8.60 -16.82 -7.94
N MET A 92 -8.73 -17.80 -7.04
CA MET A 92 -7.82 -18.93 -6.99
C MET A 92 -8.03 -19.83 -8.20
N THR A 93 -6.95 -20.30 -8.79
CA THR A 93 -6.98 -21.26 -9.89
C THR A 93 -5.91 -22.33 -9.70
N ALA A 94 -6.10 -23.48 -10.32
CA ALA A 94 -5.13 -24.56 -10.30
C ALA A 94 -4.78 -25.02 -11.72
N SER A 95 -3.48 -25.20 -11.97
CA SER A 95 -2.98 -25.77 -13.21
C SER A 95 -2.78 -27.27 -13.06
N GLY A 96 -3.51 -28.06 -13.81
CA GLY A 96 -3.34 -29.52 -13.83
C GLY A 96 -1.98 -29.98 -14.42
N PHE A 97 -1.38 -29.19 -15.31
CA PHE A 97 -0.10 -29.54 -15.94
C PHE A 97 1.10 -29.47 -15.00
N GLN A 98 1.04 -28.63 -13.97
CA GLN A 98 2.18 -28.35 -13.07
C GLN A 98 1.85 -28.64 -11.61
N SER A 99 0.68 -29.17 -11.29
CA SER A 99 0.19 -29.39 -9.91
C SER A 99 0.39 -28.13 -9.03
N LYS A 100 0.15 -26.94 -9.60
CA LYS A 100 0.30 -25.65 -8.94
C LYS A 100 -1.04 -24.96 -8.82
N TYR A 101 -1.22 -24.25 -7.72
CA TYR A 101 -2.31 -23.28 -7.58
C TYR A 101 -1.74 -21.87 -7.58
N SER A 102 -2.53 -20.92 -8.02
CA SER A 102 -2.13 -19.52 -8.10
C SER A 102 -3.33 -18.59 -7.95
N LEU A 103 -3.08 -17.34 -7.60
CA LEU A 103 -4.08 -16.29 -7.60
C LEU A 103 -4.09 -15.59 -8.95
N ASN A 104 -5.25 -15.57 -9.62
CA ASN A 104 -5.50 -14.66 -10.73
C ASN A 104 -5.96 -13.32 -10.13
N ALA A 105 -5.01 -12.42 -9.89
CA ALA A 105 -5.24 -11.13 -9.25
C ALA A 105 -5.90 -10.15 -10.24
N GLN A 106 -6.99 -9.53 -9.81
CA GLN A 106 -7.74 -8.53 -10.59
C GLN A 106 -7.71 -7.14 -9.95
N ARG A 107 -7.39 -7.07 -8.65
CA ARG A 107 -7.18 -5.82 -7.91
C ARG A 107 -6.01 -5.96 -6.96
N ILE A 108 -5.25 -4.89 -6.82
CA ILE A 108 -4.18 -4.78 -5.84
C ILE A 108 -4.30 -3.42 -5.16
N ALA A 109 -4.28 -3.41 -3.83
CA ALA A 109 -4.25 -2.20 -3.02
C ALA A 109 -3.10 -2.29 -1.99
N ILE A 110 -2.53 -1.16 -1.62
CA ILE A 110 -1.50 -1.11 -0.57
C ILE A 110 -2.14 -1.53 0.75
N ALA A 111 -1.50 -2.44 1.49
CA ALA A 111 -2.00 -2.90 2.76
C ALA A 111 -1.99 -1.77 3.79
N GLY A 112 -3.09 -1.62 4.52
CA GLY A 112 -3.22 -0.57 5.54
C GLY A 112 -3.64 0.82 5.03
N GLU A 113 -3.68 1.07 3.72
CA GLU A 113 -4.08 2.37 3.16
C GLU A 113 -5.48 2.79 3.64
N GLY A 114 -6.45 1.87 3.63
CA GLY A 114 -7.80 2.15 4.13
C GLY A 114 -7.83 2.52 5.62
N ALA A 115 -7.00 1.89 6.45
CA ALA A 115 -6.90 2.21 7.87
C ALA A 115 -6.24 3.58 8.08
N LEU A 116 -5.20 3.90 7.30
CA LEU A 116 -4.54 5.20 7.33
C LEU A 116 -5.48 6.33 6.90
N MET A 117 -6.23 6.12 5.81
CA MET A 117 -7.24 7.08 5.34
C MET A 117 -8.36 7.29 6.36
N ALA A 118 -8.86 6.23 6.99
CA ALA A 118 -9.85 6.32 8.05
C ALA A 118 -9.33 7.12 9.27
N LEU A 119 -8.07 6.92 9.65
CA LEU A 119 -7.41 7.68 10.71
C LEU A 119 -7.25 9.17 10.33
N LEU A 120 -6.88 9.47 9.09
CA LEU A 120 -6.77 10.82 8.56
C LEU A 120 -8.14 11.54 8.61
N GLU A 121 -9.20 10.90 8.12
CA GLU A 121 -10.55 11.46 8.16
C GLU A 121 -11.06 11.67 9.59
N LYS A 122 -10.77 10.74 10.51
CA LYS A 122 -11.09 10.91 11.94
C LYS A 122 -10.38 12.11 12.53
N ARG A 123 -9.10 12.31 12.27
CA ARG A 123 -8.32 13.46 12.74
C ARG A 123 -8.86 14.76 12.14
N LYS A 124 -9.13 14.78 10.82
CA LYS A 124 -9.69 15.93 10.13
C LYS A 124 -11.04 16.37 10.73
N LYS A 125 -11.94 15.41 11.01
CA LYS A 125 -13.22 15.68 11.68
C LYS A 125 -13.04 16.25 13.08
N ALA A 126 -12.10 15.71 13.88
CA ALA A 126 -11.80 16.22 15.20
C ALA A 126 -11.30 17.68 15.16
N LEU A 127 -10.32 17.97 14.29
CA LEU A 127 -9.79 19.33 14.12
C LEU A 127 -10.85 20.31 13.58
N ALA A 128 -11.75 19.84 12.73
CA ALA A 128 -12.88 20.66 12.26
C ALA A 128 -13.87 20.97 13.39
N ALA A 129 -14.15 20.01 14.28
CA ALA A 129 -15.01 20.22 15.44
C ALA A 129 -14.41 21.21 16.46
N GLU A 130 -13.08 21.31 16.54
CA GLU A 130 -12.35 22.33 17.31
C GLU A 130 -12.38 23.72 16.63
N GLY A 131 -12.99 23.83 15.45
CA GLY A 131 -13.07 25.08 14.68
C GLY A 131 -11.75 25.52 14.04
N LEU A 132 -10.73 24.65 13.97
CA LEU A 132 -9.41 25.02 13.43
C LEU A 132 -9.42 25.34 11.94
N PHE A 133 -10.43 24.87 11.22
CA PHE A 133 -10.58 25.16 9.78
C PHE A 133 -11.53 26.31 9.50
N ASP A 134 -12.10 26.94 10.53
CA ASP A 134 -13.02 28.04 10.37
C ASP A 134 -12.35 29.21 9.63
N PRO A 135 -12.94 29.73 8.54
CA PRO A 135 -12.43 30.89 7.83
C PRO A 135 -12.25 32.12 8.71
N ALA A 136 -13.07 32.28 9.74
CA ALA A 136 -12.97 33.40 10.69
C ALA A 136 -11.67 33.38 11.52
N ARG A 137 -11.03 32.24 11.67
CA ARG A 137 -9.72 32.07 12.34
C ARG A 137 -8.54 32.34 11.43
N LYS A 138 -8.74 32.44 10.12
CA LYS A 138 -7.66 32.67 9.15
C LYS A 138 -7.31 34.15 9.11
N GLN A 139 -6.03 34.45 9.21
CA GLN A 139 -5.52 35.79 9.03
C GLN A 139 -5.23 36.07 7.55
N PRO A 140 -5.52 37.27 7.03
CA PRO A 140 -5.11 37.64 5.70
C PRO A 140 -3.58 37.68 5.61
N LEU A 141 -3.03 37.17 4.50
CA LEU A 141 -1.59 37.24 4.28
C LEU A 141 -1.17 38.70 4.06
N PRO A 142 -0.08 39.17 4.72
CA PRO A 142 0.44 40.51 4.49
C PRO A 142 0.96 40.61 3.03
N TYR A 143 0.63 41.75 2.41
CA TYR A 143 1.19 42.06 1.08
C TYR A 143 2.64 42.51 1.24
N LEU A 144 3.60 41.77 0.62
CA LEU A 144 5.05 42.05 0.65
C LEU A 144 5.64 42.21 2.08
N PRO A 145 5.70 41.15 2.89
CA PRO A 145 6.23 41.22 4.25
C PRO A 145 7.72 41.61 4.25
N ASP A 146 8.16 42.39 5.24
CA ASP A 146 9.56 42.76 5.42
C ASP A 146 10.44 41.65 5.96
N VAL A 147 9.84 40.79 6.78
CA VAL A 147 10.50 39.66 7.43
C VAL A 147 9.68 38.39 7.20
N ILE A 148 10.35 37.32 6.83
CA ILE A 148 9.74 35.99 6.64
C ILE A 148 10.35 35.03 7.66
N GLY A 149 9.53 34.46 8.55
CA GLY A 149 9.91 33.40 9.47
C GLY A 149 9.80 32.04 8.79
N VAL A 150 10.84 31.19 8.94
CA VAL A 150 10.85 29.84 8.39
C VAL A 150 11.21 28.85 9.50
N VAL A 151 10.28 27.94 9.79
CA VAL A 151 10.48 26.85 10.75
C VAL A 151 10.85 25.59 9.96
N THR A 152 12.10 25.18 9.98
CA THR A 152 12.60 24.03 9.21
C THR A 152 13.96 23.53 9.71
N SER A 153 14.44 22.41 9.14
CA SER A 153 15.82 21.95 9.39
C SER A 153 16.82 22.71 8.54
N LEU A 154 17.99 23.02 9.11
CA LEU A 154 19.07 23.73 8.38
C LEU A 154 19.72 22.90 7.26
N GLN A 155 19.63 21.57 7.35
CA GLN A 155 20.30 20.66 6.41
C GLN A 155 19.43 20.26 5.21
N GLY A 156 18.15 20.65 5.20
CA GLY A 156 17.20 20.29 4.16
C GLY A 156 17.48 20.95 2.80
N ALA A 157 17.21 20.26 1.70
CA ALA A 157 17.25 20.86 0.36
C ALA A 157 16.22 21.99 0.22
N VAL A 158 15.07 21.87 0.90
CA VAL A 158 13.95 22.82 0.86
C VAL A 158 14.36 24.22 1.31
N ILE A 159 15.12 24.35 2.40
CA ILE A 159 15.54 25.68 2.87
C ILE A 159 16.46 26.40 1.85
N ARG A 160 17.31 25.66 1.17
CA ARG A 160 18.18 26.21 0.12
C ARG A 160 17.35 26.69 -1.08
N ASP A 161 16.33 25.95 -1.45
CA ASP A 161 15.42 26.33 -2.55
C ASP A 161 14.59 27.57 -2.19
N ILE A 162 14.05 27.63 -0.97
CA ILE A 162 13.34 28.82 -0.45
C ILE A 162 14.22 30.06 -0.52
N LEU A 163 15.44 29.99 0.03
CA LEU A 163 16.37 31.12 0.04
C LEU A 163 16.80 31.54 -1.36
N HIS A 164 17.02 30.58 -2.26
CA HIS A 164 17.34 30.85 -3.66
C HIS A 164 16.21 31.60 -4.36
N ARG A 165 14.96 31.10 -4.24
CA ARG A 165 13.79 31.75 -4.84
C ARG A 165 13.49 33.13 -4.29
N LEU A 166 13.64 33.33 -2.97
CA LEU A 166 13.47 34.64 -2.36
C LEU A 166 14.53 35.63 -2.84
N ARG A 167 15.79 35.22 -2.94
CA ARG A 167 16.87 36.06 -3.44
C ARG A 167 16.62 36.52 -4.87
N ASP A 168 16.15 35.63 -5.73
CA ASP A 168 15.99 35.93 -7.15
C ASP A 168 14.74 36.79 -7.43
N ARG A 169 13.66 36.58 -6.66
CA ARG A 169 12.37 37.19 -6.99
C ARG A 169 11.97 38.33 -6.06
N PHE A 170 12.26 38.20 -4.78
CA PHE A 170 11.82 39.12 -3.77
C PHE A 170 12.73 39.06 -2.54
N PRO A 171 13.91 39.72 -2.57
CA PRO A 171 14.86 39.71 -1.47
C PRO A 171 14.25 40.32 -0.21
N ARG A 172 14.11 39.49 0.84
CA ARG A 172 13.61 39.90 2.15
C ARG A 172 14.45 39.26 3.25
N LYS A 173 14.37 39.83 4.44
CA LYS A 173 15.00 39.28 5.63
C LYS A 173 14.29 37.96 5.99
N VAL A 174 15.08 36.89 6.10
CA VAL A 174 14.61 35.55 6.49
C VAL A 174 15.14 35.22 7.86
N LEU A 175 14.26 34.91 8.80
CA LEU A 175 14.59 34.37 10.11
C LEU A 175 14.33 32.87 10.08
N ILE A 176 15.33 32.05 10.39
CA ILE A 176 15.19 30.60 10.39
C ILE A 176 15.19 30.12 11.84
N TRP A 177 14.12 29.39 12.21
CA TRP A 177 14.09 28.67 13.47
C TRP A 177 14.36 27.19 13.20
N PRO A 178 15.52 26.65 13.60
CA PRO A 178 15.89 25.27 13.33
C PRO A 178 15.06 24.29 14.16
N VAL A 179 14.49 23.28 13.50
CA VAL A 179 13.71 22.24 14.16
C VAL A 179 13.94 20.88 13.48
N ALA A 180 13.64 19.80 14.19
CA ALA A 180 13.50 18.49 13.58
C ALA A 180 12.20 18.46 12.76
N VAL A 181 12.29 18.12 11.47
CA VAL A 181 11.11 18.03 10.57
C VAL A 181 10.52 16.61 10.49
N GLN A 182 11.16 15.64 11.15
CA GLN A 182 10.75 14.25 11.23
C GLN A 182 11.00 13.67 12.62
N GLY A 183 10.32 12.57 12.95
CA GLY A 183 10.47 11.90 14.24
C GLY A 183 9.64 12.51 15.36
N ALA A 184 9.78 11.95 16.57
CA ALA A 184 8.97 12.31 17.74
C ALA A 184 9.19 13.77 18.22
N ALA A 185 10.35 14.35 17.97
CA ALA A 185 10.67 15.73 18.36
C ALA A 185 10.03 16.79 17.43
N CYS A 186 9.59 16.41 16.22
CA CYS A 186 9.08 17.34 15.21
C CYS A 186 7.93 18.19 15.73
N ALA A 187 6.85 17.57 16.19
CA ALA A 187 5.63 18.30 16.58
C ALA A 187 5.86 19.29 17.73
N PRO A 188 6.51 18.93 18.86
CA PRO A 188 6.75 19.88 19.94
C PRO A 188 7.75 20.98 19.58
N GLU A 189 8.76 20.71 18.74
CA GLU A 189 9.71 21.72 18.32
C GLU A 189 9.07 22.74 17.36
N VAL A 190 8.30 22.25 16.37
CA VAL A 190 7.56 23.12 15.44
C VAL A 190 6.55 24.01 16.18
N ALA A 191 5.79 23.42 17.12
CA ALA A 191 4.82 24.19 17.91
C ALA A 191 5.50 25.31 18.71
N ARG A 192 6.64 25.04 19.37
CA ARG A 192 7.43 26.06 20.09
C ARG A 192 7.98 27.14 19.16
N ALA A 193 8.45 26.75 17.98
CA ALA A 193 8.99 27.70 17.01
C ALA A 193 7.91 28.66 16.46
N ILE A 194 6.70 28.14 16.18
CA ILE A 194 5.58 28.96 15.74
C ILE A 194 5.13 29.93 16.85
N ALA A 195 5.11 29.48 18.11
CA ALA A 195 4.76 30.34 19.24
C ALA A 195 5.84 31.37 19.58
N GLY A 196 7.08 31.16 19.13
CA GLY A 196 8.21 32.05 19.39
C GLY A 196 8.43 33.11 18.31
N PHE A 197 7.74 33.01 17.15
CA PHE A 197 7.69 34.05 16.13
C PHE A 197 6.59 35.07 16.39
#